data_234b8658ad1c6ac789596e8270cc817e
#
_entry.id   234b8658ad1c6ac789596e8270cc817e
#
_cell.length_a   1.000
_cell.length_b   1.000
_cell.length_c   1.000
_cell.angle_alpha   90.00
_cell.angle_beta   90.00
_cell.angle_gamma   90.00
#
_symmetry.space_group_name_H-M   'P 1'
#
loop_
_entity.id
_entity.type
_entity.pdbx_description
1 polymer ?
#
loop_
_entity_poly.entity_id
_entity_poly.type
_entity_poly.pdbx_seq_one_letter_code
_entity_poly.pdbx_strand_id
1 'polypeptide(L)'
;MTGRLGIDDITPTVSGGRHPSKAVVGEVVPITATVWREGHDAVAANVVWRRIGSQGSAHHVRMTPIGTASDRFAATVVPDEPGLWTFRVDAWSDPWSTWRHAVTVKMSAGQGAEELANDLEIGARLLQRVGRRPGERPHRDLLFGAANALRDTALPLHARVAPALFPAVEKIMIERPVRELITRGRPQQIHVDRERALFGSWYEFFPRSTGGVDEQGRPIHGTFVTASKELDRVAAMGFDVVYLPPIHPIGTVHRKGRNNNVNAGPGDVGSPWAIGSADGGHDAIEPELGTLEDFDAFVQRTHDLGMEVALDFALQ
;
A
#
# COMPACT_ATOMS: atom_id res chain seq x y z
N MET A 1 -19.20 21.21 2.02
CA MET A 1 -20.35 20.99 1.09
C MET A 1 -20.65 19.50 1.14
N THR A 2 -21.80 19.13 1.57
CA THR A 2 -22.31 17.75 1.45
C THR A 2 -22.58 17.51 -0.03
N GLY A 3 -21.82 16.58 -0.64
CA GLY A 3 -22.06 16.15 -2.01
C GLY A 3 -23.42 15.46 -2.13
N ARG A 4 -23.92 15.28 -3.34
CA ARG A 4 -25.18 14.56 -3.61
C ARG A 4 -25.00 13.03 -3.70
N LEU A 5 -23.75 12.54 -3.67
CA LEU A 5 -23.44 11.12 -3.62
C LEU A 5 -22.91 10.75 -2.23
N GLY A 6 -23.37 9.62 -1.69
CA GLY A 6 -22.78 9.02 -0.50
C GLY A 6 -21.49 8.31 -0.85
N ILE A 7 -20.50 8.41 0.05
CA ILE A 7 -19.25 7.65 -0.01
C ILE A 7 -18.99 7.16 1.40
N ASP A 8 -19.18 5.87 1.60
CA ASP A 8 -19.14 5.22 2.91
C ASP A 8 -18.22 3.99 2.89
N ASP A 9 -17.94 3.42 4.05
CA ASP A 9 -17.17 2.18 4.23
C ASP A 9 -15.84 2.15 3.46
N ILE A 10 -15.12 3.26 3.47
CA ILE A 10 -13.81 3.34 2.80
C ILE A 10 -12.81 2.45 3.55
N THR A 11 -12.13 1.56 2.81
CA THR A 11 -11.03 0.75 3.33
C THR A 11 -9.78 0.92 2.44
N PRO A 12 -8.57 0.79 3.03
CA PRO A 12 -8.26 0.56 4.44
C PRO A 12 -8.45 1.81 5.30
N THR A 13 -8.98 1.62 6.51
CA THR A 13 -9.19 2.71 7.46
C THR A 13 -8.92 2.23 8.88
N VAL A 14 -8.08 2.95 9.64
CA VAL A 14 -7.75 2.63 11.03
C VAL A 14 -8.40 3.65 11.96
N SER A 15 -9.16 3.17 12.94
CA SER A 15 -9.86 4.02 13.92
C SER A 15 -10.69 5.15 13.29
N GLY A 16 -11.42 4.86 12.20
CA GLY A 16 -12.22 5.85 11.48
C GLY A 16 -11.39 6.93 10.77
N GLY A 17 -10.17 6.61 10.35
CA GLY A 17 -9.25 7.50 9.63
C GLY A 17 -8.42 8.42 10.55
N ARG A 18 -8.38 8.15 11.87
CA ARG A 18 -7.55 8.91 12.82
C ARG A 18 -6.08 8.53 12.77
N HIS A 19 -5.78 7.32 12.33
CA HIS A 19 -4.42 6.82 12.17
C HIS A 19 -4.19 6.31 10.75
N PRO A 20 -2.97 6.39 10.22
CA PRO A 20 -2.63 5.78 8.94
C PRO A 20 -2.84 4.26 8.99
N SER A 21 -3.33 3.69 7.91
CA SER A 21 -3.15 2.27 7.63
C SER A 21 -1.69 2.02 7.25
N LYS A 22 -1.26 0.76 7.22
CA LYS A 22 0.11 0.38 6.88
C LYS A 22 0.15 -0.36 5.54
N ALA A 23 1.23 -0.16 4.83
CA ALA A 23 1.61 -0.92 3.65
C ALA A 23 3.14 -0.89 3.51
N VAL A 24 3.66 -1.65 2.55
CA VAL A 24 5.08 -1.58 2.16
C VAL A 24 5.20 -1.21 0.68
N VAL A 25 6.40 -0.82 0.28
CA VAL A 25 6.73 -0.57 -1.13
C VAL A 25 6.44 -1.81 -1.97
N GLY A 26 5.78 -1.63 -3.11
CA GLY A 26 5.40 -2.72 -4.02
C GLY A 26 4.17 -3.52 -3.60
N GLU A 27 3.62 -3.30 -2.41
CA GLU A 27 2.40 -3.99 -1.96
C GLU A 27 1.18 -3.54 -2.78
N VAL A 28 0.38 -4.52 -3.22
CA VAL A 28 -0.90 -4.26 -3.87
C VAL A 28 -1.95 -3.98 -2.81
N VAL A 29 -2.24 -2.70 -2.58
CA VAL A 29 -3.19 -2.25 -1.56
C VAL A 29 -4.58 -2.14 -2.15
N PRO A 30 -5.54 -2.98 -1.75
CA PRO A 30 -6.92 -2.86 -2.20
C PRO A 30 -7.61 -1.69 -1.49
N ILE A 31 -8.24 -0.82 -2.27
CA ILE A 31 -9.08 0.26 -1.77
C ILE A 31 -10.51 -0.02 -2.17
N THR A 32 -11.42 -0.08 -1.19
CA THR A 32 -12.83 -0.27 -1.43
C THR A 32 -13.66 0.86 -0.83
N ALA A 33 -14.84 1.08 -1.39
CA ALA A 33 -15.82 2.02 -0.84
C ALA A 33 -17.23 1.63 -1.27
N THR A 34 -18.23 2.01 -0.48
CA THR A 34 -19.63 2.04 -0.88
C THR A 34 -19.92 3.40 -1.49
N VAL A 35 -20.37 3.44 -2.76
CA VAL A 35 -20.69 4.68 -3.48
C VAL A 35 -22.11 4.61 -4.01
N TRP A 36 -22.96 5.50 -3.54
CA TRP A 36 -24.39 5.45 -3.84
C TRP A 36 -25.00 6.84 -4.04
N ARG A 37 -26.14 6.87 -4.65
CA ARG A 37 -27.00 8.06 -4.78
C ARG A 37 -28.47 7.65 -4.81
N GLU A 38 -29.35 8.62 -4.61
CA GLU A 38 -30.78 8.45 -4.87
C GLU A 38 -31.08 8.25 -6.36
N GLY A 39 -32.05 7.39 -6.66
CA GLY A 39 -32.49 7.10 -8.02
C GLY A 39 -31.73 5.97 -8.70
N HIS A 40 -31.89 5.87 -10.03
CA HIS A 40 -31.35 4.77 -10.84
C HIS A 40 -30.18 5.17 -11.75
N ASP A 41 -29.71 6.39 -11.62
CA ASP A 41 -28.58 6.86 -12.43
C ASP A 41 -27.28 6.16 -12.02
N ALA A 42 -26.48 5.81 -12.99
CA ALA A 42 -25.19 5.20 -12.76
C ALA A 42 -24.26 6.14 -11.99
N VAL A 43 -23.53 5.57 -11.07
CA VAL A 43 -22.44 6.22 -10.32
C VAL A 43 -21.10 5.63 -10.71
N ALA A 44 -20.07 6.41 -10.54
CA ALA A 44 -18.71 5.99 -10.77
C ALA A 44 -17.76 6.64 -9.77
N ALA A 45 -16.61 6.01 -9.53
CA ALA A 45 -15.63 6.49 -8.58
C ALA A 45 -14.20 6.29 -9.06
N ASN A 46 -13.30 7.10 -8.50
CA ASN A 46 -11.85 6.96 -8.61
C ASN A 46 -11.22 7.00 -7.22
N VAL A 47 -10.14 6.26 -7.07
CA VAL A 47 -9.14 6.56 -6.05
C VAL A 47 -8.23 7.66 -6.57
N VAL A 48 -8.03 8.69 -5.76
CA VAL A 48 -7.06 9.76 -6.00
C VAL A 48 -6.02 9.65 -4.90
N TRP A 49 -4.77 9.35 -5.25
CA TRP A 49 -3.74 9.08 -4.26
C TRP A 49 -2.40 9.69 -4.63
N ARG A 50 -1.57 10.00 -3.62
CA ARG A 50 -0.23 10.57 -3.79
C ARG A 50 0.58 10.45 -2.51
N ARG A 51 1.90 10.47 -2.64
CA ARG A 51 2.82 10.66 -1.51
C ARG A 51 2.73 12.09 -0.99
N ILE A 52 2.68 12.26 0.32
CA ILE A 52 2.70 13.59 0.95
C ILE A 52 4.08 14.21 0.75
N GLY A 53 4.10 15.47 0.34
CA GLY A 53 5.34 16.19 0.02
C GLY A 53 5.88 15.99 -1.41
N SER A 54 5.27 15.10 -2.22
CA SER A 54 5.66 14.99 -3.63
C SER A 54 5.22 16.21 -4.43
N GLN A 55 6.06 16.64 -5.38
CA GLN A 55 5.78 17.75 -6.31
C GLN A 55 4.94 17.29 -7.52
N GLY A 56 4.73 15.98 -7.68
CA GLY A 56 3.99 15.40 -8.79
C GLY A 56 2.47 15.58 -8.67
N SER A 57 1.77 15.34 -9.79
CA SER A 57 0.31 15.26 -9.80
C SER A 57 -0.16 14.01 -9.05
N ALA A 58 -1.36 14.07 -8.47
CA ALA A 58 -1.96 12.89 -7.87
C ALA A 58 -2.26 11.82 -8.94
N HIS A 59 -2.08 10.56 -8.56
CA HIS A 59 -2.49 9.43 -9.39
C HIS A 59 -4.00 9.22 -9.28
N HIS A 60 -4.60 8.78 -10.39
CA HIS A 60 -6.03 8.52 -10.47
C HIS A 60 -6.26 7.09 -10.96
N VAL A 61 -6.93 6.28 -10.16
CA VAL A 61 -7.28 4.90 -10.51
C VAL A 61 -8.79 4.75 -10.52
N ARG A 62 -9.35 4.29 -11.64
CA ARG A 62 -10.79 4.01 -11.76
C ARG A 62 -11.16 2.85 -10.84
N MET A 63 -12.20 3.04 -10.04
CA MET A 63 -12.79 1.96 -9.28
C MET A 63 -13.81 1.19 -10.13
N THR A 64 -13.86 -0.11 -9.95
CA THR A 64 -14.82 -1.02 -10.59
C THR A 64 -15.82 -1.52 -9.57
N PRO A 65 -17.11 -1.71 -9.95
CA PRO A 65 -18.07 -2.36 -9.08
C PRO A 65 -17.64 -3.78 -8.71
N ILE A 66 -17.86 -4.17 -7.47
CA ILE A 66 -17.61 -5.53 -6.97
C ILE A 66 -18.91 -6.13 -6.41
N GLY A 67 -19.15 -7.41 -6.74
CA GLY A 67 -20.39 -8.10 -6.39
C GLY A 67 -21.55 -7.79 -7.35
N THR A 68 -22.61 -8.55 -7.21
CA THR A 68 -23.83 -8.40 -8.02
C THR A 68 -24.82 -7.50 -7.29
N ALA A 69 -25.33 -6.47 -7.97
CA ALA A 69 -26.30 -5.50 -7.42
C ALA A 69 -25.82 -4.83 -6.11
N SER A 70 -24.56 -4.49 -6.05
CA SER A 70 -23.92 -3.89 -4.88
C SER A 70 -23.38 -2.50 -5.25
N ASP A 71 -23.51 -1.56 -4.32
CA ASP A 71 -22.93 -0.23 -4.43
C ASP A 71 -21.44 -0.19 -4.02
N ARG A 72 -20.81 -1.36 -3.89
CA ARG A 72 -19.39 -1.51 -3.54
C ARG A 72 -18.52 -1.38 -4.77
N PHE A 73 -17.45 -0.62 -4.61
CA PHE A 73 -16.44 -0.38 -5.63
C PHE A 73 -15.05 -0.71 -5.08
N ALA A 74 -14.16 -1.16 -5.96
CA ALA A 74 -12.77 -1.45 -5.63
C ALA A 74 -11.80 -0.91 -6.68
N ALA A 75 -10.60 -0.59 -6.22
CA ALA A 75 -9.41 -0.37 -7.03
C ALA A 75 -8.19 -0.82 -6.23
N THR A 76 -7.06 -1.00 -6.89
CA THR A 76 -5.77 -1.26 -6.24
C THR A 76 -4.81 -0.12 -6.49
N VAL A 77 -3.97 0.18 -5.49
CA VAL A 77 -2.85 1.10 -5.61
C VAL A 77 -1.57 0.36 -5.21
N VAL A 78 -0.45 0.75 -5.80
CA VAL A 78 0.85 0.14 -5.51
C VAL A 78 1.83 1.28 -5.22
N PRO A 79 2.15 1.56 -3.95
CA PRO A 79 3.13 2.58 -3.61
C PRO A 79 4.54 2.14 -4.03
N ASP A 80 5.30 3.05 -4.61
CA ASP A 80 6.64 2.82 -5.15
C ASP A 80 7.77 3.39 -4.29
N GLU A 81 7.42 4.17 -3.25
CA GLU A 81 8.38 4.77 -2.33
C GLU A 81 7.90 4.71 -0.87
N PRO A 82 8.81 4.58 0.11
CA PRO A 82 8.46 4.70 1.52
C PRO A 82 7.98 6.12 1.87
N GLY A 83 7.18 6.21 2.93
CA GLY A 83 6.72 7.49 3.49
C GLY A 83 5.22 7.55 3.69
N LEU A 84 4.74 8.74 3.98
CA LEU A 84 3.32 8.96 4.23
C LEU A 84 2.59 9.28 2.92
N TRP A 85 1.61 8.46 2.58
CA TRP A 85 0.74 8.61 1.43
C TRP A 85 -0.67 9.02 1.87
N THR A 86 -1.39 9.66 1.00
CA THR A 86 -2.81 9.97 1.18
C THR A 86 -3.60 9.46 -0.01
N PHE A 87 -4.80 8.94 0.27
CA PHE A 87 -5.78 8.60 -0.74
C PHE A 87 -7.17 9.10 -0.35
N ARG A 88 -8.01 9.31 -1.34
CA ARG A 88 -9.45 9.55 -1.16
C ARG A 88 -10.22 8.94 -2.32
N VAL A 89 -11.48 8.68 -2.09
CA VAL A 89 -12.42 8.27 -3.12
C VAL A 89 -13.18 9.50 -3.61
N ASP A 90 -13.10 9.78 -4.90
CA ASP A 90 -13.93 10.80 -5.56
C ASP A 90 -15.02 10.08 -6.37
N ALA A 91 -16.28 10.42 -6.15
CA ALA A 91 -17.44 9.84 -6.82
C ALA A 91 -18.19 10.87 -7.65
N TRP A 92 -18.88 10.43 -8.69
CA TRP A 92 -19.71 11.28 -9.54
C TRP A 92 -20.87 10.51 -10.17
N SER A 93 -21.91 11.24 -10.57
CA SER A 93 -22.94 10.73 -11.47
C SER A 93 -22.32 10.52 -12.85
N ASP A 94 -22.51 9.33 -13.42
CA ASP A 94 -21.96 8.97 -14.73
C ASP A 94 -23.08 8.98 -15.78
N PRO A 95 -23.33 10.13 -16.44
CA PRO A 95 -24.41 10.26 -17.41
C PRO A 95 -24.21 9.42 -18.67
N TRP A 96 -22.96 9.04 -18.99
CA TRP A 96 -22.69 8.15 -20.11
C TRP A 96 -23.16 6.72 -19.81
N SER A 97 -22.80 6.19 -18.67
CA SER A 97 -23.23 4.85 -18.26
C SER A 97 -24.76 4.78 -18.06
N THR A 98 -25.35 5.83 -17.49
CA THR A 98 -26.81 5.97 -17.38
C THR A 98 -27.48 5.92 -18.75
N TRP A 99 -27.01 6.75 -19.69
CA TRP A 99 -27.53 6.80 -21.05
C TRP A 99 -27.39 5.47 -21.78
N ARG A 100 -26.22 4.86 -21.71
CA ARG A 100 -25.93 3.57 -22.37
C ARG A 100 -26.87 2.47 -21.87
N HIS A 101 -27.05 2.39 -20.57
CA HIS A 101 -27.98 1.42 -19.97
C HIS A 101 -29.42 1.68 -20.45
N ALA A 102 -29.87 2.90 -20.33
CA ALA A 102 -31.24 3.28 -20.70
C ALA A 102 -31.54 2.98 -22.20
N VAL A 103 -30.64 3.39 -23.12
CA VAL A 103 -30.84 3.17 -24.55
C VAL A 103 -30.86 1.68 -24.90
N THR A 104 -29.99 0.89 -24.26
CA THR A 104 -29.91 -0.56 -24.48
C THR A 104 -31.19 -1.26 -24.01
N VAL A 105 -31.66 -0.93 -22.80
CA VAL A 105 -32.90 -1.50 -22.24
C VAL A 105 -34.12 -1.13 -23.09
N LYS A 106 -34.26 0.14 -23.48
CA LYS A 106 -35.39 0.62 -24.30
C LYS A 106 -35.41 -0.04 -25.69
N MET A 107 -34.25 -0.17 -26.35
CA MET A 107 -34.17 -0.89 -27.61
C MET A 107 -34.53 -2.38 -27.47
N SER A 108 -34.10 -3.02 -26.40
CA SER A 108 -34.45 -4.43 -26.11
C SER A 108 -35.95 -4.60 -25.82
N ALA A 109 -36.59 -3.54 -25.32
CA ALA A 109 -38.04 -3.49 -25.10
C ALA A 109 -38.84 -3.16 -26.38
N GLY A 110 -38.17 -3.02 -27.55
CA GLY A 110 -38.80 -2.79 -28.84
C GLY A 110 -39.18 -1.33 -29.11
N GLN A 111 -38.70 -0.36 -28.31
CA GLN A 111 -38.97 1.06 -28.57
C GLN A 111 -38.29 1.51 -29.87
N GLY A 112 -39.02 2.30 -30.65
CA GLY A 112 -38.60 2.81 -31.94
C GLY A 112 -37.81 4.11 -31.90
N ALA A 113 -37.38 4.60 -33.08
CA ALA A 113 -36.56 5.79 -33.20
C ALA A 113 -37.25 7.08 -32.74
N GLU A 114 -38.59 7.18 -32.90
CA GLU A 114 -39.37 8.32 -32.45
C GLU A 114 -39.41 8.41 -30.92
N GLU A 115 -39.65 7.28 -30.26
CA GLU A 115 -39.67 7.17 -28.79
C GLU A 115 -38.31 7.45 -28.15
N LEU A 116 -37.24 7.11 -28.85
CA LEU A 116 -35.85 7.29 -28.41
C LEU A 116 -35.23 8.62 -28.88
N ALA A 117 -35.95 9.47 -29.58
CA ALA A 117 -35.40 10.69 -30.20
C ALA A 117 -34.62 11.56 -29.19
N ASN A 118 -35.17 11.74 -27.98
CA ASN A 118 -34.50 12.49 -26.92
C ASN A 118 -33.25 11.77 -26.38
N ASP A 119 -33.33 10.47 -26.19
CA ASP A 119 -32.17 9.66 -25.72
C ASP A 119 -31.03 9.72 -26.73
N LEU A 120 -31.31 9.64 -28.03
CA LEU A 120 -30.32 9.73 -29.10
C LEU A 120 -29.63 11.10 -29.10
N GLU A 121 -30.36 12.17 -28.91
CA GLU A 121 -29.79 13.51 -28.80
C GLU A 121 -28.97 13.69 -27.53
N ILE A 122 -29.39 13.15 -26.38
CA ILE A 122 -28.60 13.15 -25.14
C ILE A 122 -27.27 12.45 -25.37
N GLY A 123 -27.25 11.23 -25.96
CA GLY A 123 -26.03 10.50 -26.29
C GLY A 123 -25.10 11.30 -27.20
N ALA A 124 -25.64 11.90 -28.25
CA ALA A 124 -24.87 12.73 -29.18
C ALA A 124 -24.18 13.92 -28.47
N ARG A 125 -24.92 14.61 -27.58
CA ARG A 125 -24.35 15.71 -26.77
C ARG A 125 -23.26 15.26 -25.83
N LEU A 126 -23.39 14.08 -25.17
CA LEU A 126 -22.35 13.53 -24.29
C LEU A 126 -21.06 13.25 -25.06
N LEU A 127 -21.16 12.59 -26.23
CA LEU A 127 -20.01 12.33 -27.10
C LEU A 127 -19.32 13.62 -27.55
N GLN A 128 -20.09 14.59 -28.00
CA GLN A 128 -19.55 15.90 -28.41
C GLN A 128 -18.92 16.67 -27.25
N ARG A 129 -19.48 16.56 -26.03
CA ARG A 129 -18.93 17.20 -24.84
C ARG A 129 -17.52 16.71 -24.53
N VAL A 130 -17.27 15.39 -24.70
CA VAL A 130 -15.93 14.82 -24.55
C VAL A 130 -15.03 15.21 -25.73
N GLY A 131 -15.47 15.03 -26.98
CA GLY A 131 -14.68 15.32 -28.17
C GLY A 131 -14.27 16.80 -28.34
N ARG A 132 -14.94 17.74 -27.64
CA ARG A 132 -14.57 19.18 -27.63
C ARG A 132 -13.52 19.52 -26.59
N ARG A 133 -13.16 18.62 -25.66
CA ARG A 133 -12.17 18.93 -24.62
C ARG A 133 -10.79 19.16 -25.22
N PRO A 134 -9.98 20.06 -24.64
CA PRO A 134 -8.58 20.17 -24.99
C PRO A 134 -7.87 18.80 -24.82
N GLY A 135 -7.00 18.44 -25.77
CA GLY A 135 -6.26 17.16 -25.74
C GLY A 135 -7.00 15.98 -26.37
N GLU A 136 -8.29 16.07 -26.70
CA GLU A 136 -9.05 14.97 -27.28
C GLU A 136 -9.02 14.93 -28.82
N ARG A 137 -8.12 15.69 -29.46
CA ARG A 137 -7.96 15.68 -30.94
C ARG A 137 -7.85 14.28 -31.54
N PRO A 138 -7.08 13.33 -30.96
CA PRO A 138 -6.96 11.99 -31.54
C PRO A 138 -8.26 11.19 -31.56
N HIS A 139 -9.20 11.50 -30.64
CA HIS A 139 -10.47 10.79 -30.50
C HIS A 139 -11.67 11.55 -31.08
N ARG A 140 -11.46 12.77 -31.54
CA ARG A 140 -12.53 13.67 -31.96
C ARG A 140 -13.36 13.08 -33.09
N ASP A 141 -12.72 12.61 -34.14
CA ASP A 141 -13.43 12.13 -35.34
C ASP A 141 -14.30 10.92 -35.00
N LEU A 142 -13.81 10.00 -34.17
CA LEU A 142 -14.58 8.85 -33.73
C LEU A 142 -15.79 9.24 -32.90
N LEU A 143 -15.61 10.16 -31.92
CA LEU A 143 -16.70 10.62 -31.06
C LEU A 143 -17.74 11.45 -31.85
N PHE A 144 -17.30 12.32 -32.75
CA PHE A 144 -18.21 13.11 -33.58
C PHE A 144 -18.91 12.27 -34.64
N GLY A 145 -18.23 11.27 -35.23
CA GLY A 145 -18.82 10.28 -36.11
C GLY A 145 -19.96 9.52 -35.43
N ALA A 146 -19.74 9.03 -34.22
CA ALA A 146 -20.77 8.37 -33.42
C ALA A 146 -21.94 9.32 -33.07
N ALA A 147 -21.61 10.56 -32.69
CA ALA A 147 -22.65 11.57 -32.40
C ALA A 147 -23.50 11.94 -33.65
N ASN A 148 -22.88 12.00 -34.81
CA ASN A 148 -23.59 12.26 -36.06
C ASN A 148 -24.48 11.08 -36.46
N ALA A 149 -24.00 9.85 -36.29
CA ALA A 149 -24.79 8.64 -36.54
C ALA A 149 -26.06 8.59 -35.66
N LEU A 150 -25.95 8.94 -34.37
CA LEU A 150 -27.13 9.04 -33.48
C LEU A 150 -28.20 10.02 -34.02
N ARG A 151 -27.81 11.07 -34.74
CA ARG A 151 -28.71 12.09 -35.29
C ARG A 151 -29.19 11.79 -36.71
N ASP A 152 -28.59 10.84 -37.39
CA ASP A 152 -28.91 10.56 -38.79
C ASP A 152 -30.23 9.79 -38.90
N THR A 153 -31.27 10.54 -39.25
CA THR A 153 -32.62 10.00 -39.43
C THR A 153 -32.81 9.14 -40.67
N ALA A 154 -31.86 9.14 -41.61
CA ALA A 154 -31.89 8.28 -42.77
C ALA A 154 -31.47 6.81 -42.42
N LEU A 155 -30.81 6.62 -41.29
CA LEU A 155 -30.38 5.30 -40.83
C LEU A 155 -31.45 4.65 -39.93
N PRO A 156 -31.59 3.31 -39.99
CA PRO A 156 -32.42 2.60 -39.04
C PRO A 156 -31.82 2.66 -37.63
N LEU A 157 -32.65 2.57 -36.58
CA LEU A 157 -32.27 2.81 -35.19
C LEU A 157 -31.00 2.09 -34.75
N HIS A 158 -30.90 0.79 -35.08
CA HIS A 158 -29.73 -0.04 -34.72
C HIS A 158 -28.41 0.51 -35.34
N ALA A 159 -28.46 0.99 -36.59
CA ALA A 159 -27.31 1.57 -37.27
C ALA A 159 -26.93 2.95 -36.71
N ARG A 160 -27.92 3.72 -36.21
CA ARG A 160 -27.67 4.99 -35.49
C ARG A 160 -26.95 4.79 -34.19
N VAL A 161 -27.30 3.75 -33.41
CA VAL A 161 -26.78 3.51 -32.05
C VAL A 161 -25.46 2.74 -32.04
N ALA A 162 -25.27 1.81 -32.98
CA ALA A 162 -24.09 0.94 -33.01
C ALA A 162 -22.73 1.66 -32.90
N PRO A 163 -22.46 2.78 -33.60
CA PRO A 163 -21.19 3.49 -33.44
C PRO A 163 -20.94 4.03 -32.05
N ALA A 164 -21.99 4.46 -31.33
CA ALA A 164 -21.87 4.95 -29.95
C ALA A 164 -21.60 3.82 -28.95
N LEU A 165 -22.06 2.60 -29.22
CA LEU A 165 -21.82 1.41 -28.40
C LEU A 165 -20.53 0.67 -28.78
N PHE A 166 -19.77 1.18 -29.74
CA PHE A 166 -18.53 0.54 -30.18
C PHE A 166 -17.48 0.53 -29.06
N PRO A 167 -16.74 -0.58 -28.83
CA PRO A 167 -15.80 -0.69 -27.72
C PRO A 167 -14.76 0.42 -27.61
N ALA A 168 -14.29 0.93 -28.75
CA ALA A 168 -13.34 2.05 -28.77
C ALA A 168 -13.95 3.36 -28.24
N VAL A 169 -15.21 3.65 -28.55
CA VAL A 169 -15.95 4.81 -27.98
C VAL A 169 -16.17 4.60 -26.49
N GLU A 170 -16.59 3.40 -26.08
CA GLU A 170 -16.78 3.07 -24.67
C GLU A 170 -15.51 3.29 -23.87
N LYS A 171 -14.38 2.79 -24.34
CA LYS A 171 -13.07 2.97 -23.70
C LYS A 171 -12.75 4.44 -23.47
N ILE A 172 -12.93 5.29 -24.49
CA ILE A 172 -12.69 6.73 -24.39
C ILE A 172 -13.61 7.36 -23.34
N MET A 173 -14.89 7.01 -23.35
CA MET A 173 -15.88 7.58 -22.42
C MET A 173 -15.64 7.12 -20.96
N ILE A 174 -15.04 5.95 -20.75
CA ILE A 174 -14.61 5.47 -19.43
C ILE A 174 -13.33 6.19 -18.97
N GLU A 175 -12.34 6.33 -19.83
CA GLU A 175 -11.06 6.97 -19.51
C GLU A 175 -11.21 8.51 -19.35
N ARG A 176 -12.13 9.10 -20.10
CA ARG A 176 -12.42 10.54 -20.15
C ARG A 176 -13.86 10.89 -19.73
N PRO A 177 -14.34 10.42 -18.58
CA PRO A 177 -15.75 10.46 -18.25
C PRO A 177 -16.30 11.89 -18.19
N VAL A 178 -17.57 12.03 -18.58
CA VAL A 178 -18.38 13.17 -18.17
C VAL A 178 -18.71 12.98 -16.70
N ARG A 179 -18.28 13.92 -15.86
CA ARG A 179 -18.48 13.84 -14.41
C ARG A 179 -19.48 14.91 -13.99
N GLU A 180 -20.55 14.49 -13.36
CA GLU A 180 -21.56 15.40 -12.82
C GLU A 180 -21.75 15.14 -11.32
N LEU A 181 -22.15 16.14 -10.56
CA LEU A 181 -22.41 16.06 -9.12
C LEU A 181 -21.22 15.47 -8.34
N ILE A 182 -19.99 15.88 -8.67
CA ILE A 182 -18.78 15.31 -8.05
C ILE A 182 -18.82 15.49 -6.54
N THR A 183 -18.68 14.38 -5.83
CA THR A 183 -18.46 14.33 -4.38
C THR A 183 -17.04 13.86 -4.12
N ARG A 184 -16.29 14.58 -3.28
CA ARG A 184 -14.94 14.20 -2.86
C ARG A 184 -14.99 13.64 -1.45
N GLY A 185 -14.51 12.41 -1.30
CA GLY A 185 -14.38 11.75 -0.01
C GLY A 185 -13.33 12.40 0.89
N ARG A 186 -13.36 12.05 2.17
CA ARG A 186 -12.34 12.47 3.13
C ARG A 186 -11.01 11.79 2.80
N PRO A 187 -9.89 12.50 2.86
CA PRO A 187 -8.58 11.87 2.73
C PRO A 187 -8.32 10.87 3.85
N GLN A 188 -7.75 9.73 3.49
CA GLN A 188 -7.23 8.71 4.39
C GLN A 188 -5.71 8.67 4.22
N GLN A 189 -5.01 8.11 5.18
CA GLN A 189 -3.55 8.02 5.16
C GLN A 189 -3.08 6.57 5.15
N ILE A 190 -1.97 6.31 4.46
CA ILE A 190 -1.24 5.05 4.46
C ILE A 190 0.22 5.37 4.77
N HIS A 191 0.76 4.76 5.82
CA HIS A 191 2.19 4.77 6.08
C HIS A 191 2.82 3.60 5.32
N VAL A 192 3.63 3.93 4.33
CA VAL A 192 4.33 2.95 3.50
C VAL A 192 5.75 2.80 4.04
N ASP A 193 6.11 1.59 4.41
CA ASP A 193 7.43 1.25 4.91
C ASP A 193 8.24 0.50 3.83
N ARG A 194 9.49 0.17 4.13
CA ARG A 194 10.30 -0.70 3.28
C ARG A 194 9.69 -2.10 3.18
N GLU A 195 9.96 -2.83 2.11
CA GLU A 195 9.38 -4.14 1.84
C GLU A 195 9.57 -5.12 2.99
N ARG A 196 10.75 -5.14 3.62
CA ARG A 196 11.07 -6.04 4.74
C ARG A 196 10.27 -5.77 6.02
N ALA A 197 9.60 -4.62 6.13
CA ALA A 197 8.68 -4.37 7.23
C ALA A 197 7.37 -5.16 7.13
N LEU A 198 7.05 -5.78 5.98
CA LEU A 198 5.88 -6.64 5.82
C LEU A 198 6.05 -7.97 6.55
N PHE A 199 7.20 -8.60 6.36
CA PHE A 199 7.58 -9.83 7.07
C PHE A 199 9.10 -9.98 7.05
N GLY A 200 9.64 -10.78 7.99
CA GLY A 200 11.04 -11.14 8.04
C GLY A 200 11.24 -12.34 8.98
N SER A 201 12.19 -13.17 8.66
CA SER A 201 12.64 -14.27 9.53
C SER A 201 13.83 -13.82 10.35
N TRP A 202 13.77 -14.03 11.66
CA TRP A 202 14.76 -13.53 12.61
C TRP A 202 15.53 -14.69 13.22
N TYR A 203 16.85 -14.55 13.29
CA TYR A 203 17.74 -15.50 13.94
C TYR A 203 18.38 -14.86 15.17
N GLU A 204 18.02 -15.35 16.34
CA GLU A 204 18.63 -14.92 17.60
C GLU A 204 19.86 -15.75 17.91
N PHE A 205 20.96 -15.12 18.29
CA PHE A 205 22.10 -15.75 18.90
C PHE A 205 22.88 -14.80 19.82
N PHE A 206 23.61 -15.40 20.74
CA PHE A 206 24.44 -14.66 21.69
C PHE A 206 25.85 -14.51 21.14
N PRO A 207 26.38 -13.33 20.86
CA PRO A 207 27.76 -13.12 20.43
C PRO A 207 28.75 -13.80 21.38
N ARG A 208 28.52 -13.69 22.68
CA ARG A 208 29.38 -14.35 23.71
C ARG A 208 29.47 -15.86 23.57
N SER A 209 28.54 -16.53 22.92
CA SER A 209 28.53 -17.99 22.74
C SER A 209 29.27 -18.45 21.48
N THR A 210 29.89 -17.55 20.72
CA THR A 210 30.58 -17.88 19.46
C THR A 210 32.07 -18.08 19.59
N GLY A 211 32.62 -18.03 20.81
CA GLY A 211 34.07 -18.20 21.06
C GLY A 211 34.60 -19.64 20.95
N GLY A 212 33.69 -20.61 20.86
CA GLY A 212 34.07 -22.02 20.83
C GLY A 212 34.43 -22.55 22.22
N VAL A 213 35.35 -23.53 22.26
CA VAL A 213 35.82 -24.16 23.50
C VAL A 213 37.33 -24.24 23.51
N ASP A 214 37.92 -24.21 24.72
CA ASP A 214 39.35 -24.40 24.90
C ASP A 214 39.74 -25.90 24.82
N GLU A 215 41.05 -26.19 25.00
CA GLU A 215 41.60 -27.57 24.96
C GLU A 215 40.99 -28.48 26.02
N GLN A 216 40.44 -27.93 27.09
CA GLN A 216 39.78 -28.64 28.18
C GLN A 216 38.26 -28.73 27.99
N GLY A 217 37.70 -28.27 26.83
CA GLY A 217 36.28 -28.26 26.51
C GLY A 217 35.48 -27.21 27.27
N ARG A 218 36.11 -26.20 27.85
CA ARG A 218 35.43 -25.09 28.53
C ARG A 218 35.04 -24.00 27.52
N PRO A 219 33.85 -23.41 27.62
CA PRO A 219 33.42 -22.32 26.72
C PRO A 219 34.41 -21.15 26.80
N ILE A 220 34.79 -20.64 25.64
CA ILE A 220 35.49 -19.36 25.47
C ILE A 220 34.45 -18.28 25.19
N HIS A 221 34.60 -17.12 25.87
CA HIS A 221 33.73 -15.97 25.60
C HIS A 221 33.93 -15.48 24.16
N GLY A 222 32.86 -15.43 23.39
CA GLY A 222 32.88 -14.90 22.03
C GLY A 222 32.81 -13.38 22.00
N THR A 223 33.15 -12.81 20.85
CA THR A 223 33.18 -11.38 20.57
C THR A 223 32.39 -11.07 19.30
N PHE A 224 32.23 -9.79 18.94
CA PHE A 224 31.66 -9.41 17.63
C PHE A 224 32.48 -9.97 16.46
N VAL A 225 33.79 -10.08 16.62
CA VAL A 225 34.66 -10.69 15.59
C VAL A 225 34.37 -12.17 15.40
N THR A 226 34.15 -12.92 16.48
CA THR A 226 33.78 -14.36 16.39
C THR A 226 32.34 -14.52 15.91
N ALA A 227 31.42 -13.65 16.34
CA ALA A 227 30.04 -13.62 15.93
C ALA A 227 29.90 -13.34 14.43
N SER A 228 30.72 -12.47 13.86
CA SER A 228 30.74 -12.17 12.43
C SER A 228 30.98 -13.40 11.56
N LYS A 229 31.69 -14.41 12.06
CA LYS A 229 31.97 -15.67 11.34
C LYS A 229 30.71 -16.57 11.22
N GLU A 230 29.70 -16.36 12.09
CA GLU A 230 28.45 -17.10 12.05
C GLU A 230 27.48 -16.55 11.03
N LEU A 231 27.67 -15.30 10.59
CA LEU A 231 26.72 -14.58 9.72
C LEU A 231 26.54 -15.27 8.36
N ASP A 232 27.58 -15.85 7.78
CA ASP A 232 27.48 -16.58 6.51
C ASP A 232 26.53 -17.79 6.63
N ARG A 233 26.61 -18.51 7.76
CA ARG A 233 25.72 -19.63 8.05
C ARG A 233 24.26 -19.14 8.22
N VAL A 234 24.06 -18.06 8.95
CA VAL A 234 22.72 -17.48 9.17
C VAL A 234 22.10 -17.01 7.85
N ALA A 235 22.88 -16.32 7.02
CA ALA A 235 22.44 -15.91 5.68
C ALA A 235 22.11 -17.12 4.79
N ALA A 236 22.94 -18.16 4.80
CA ALA A 236 22.71 -19.37 4.02
C ALA A 236 21.42 -20.14 4.43
N MET A 237 20.96 -19.97 5.66
CA MET A 237 19.65 -20.51 6.12
C MET A 237 18.46 -19.68 5.65
N GLY A 238 18.68 -18.49 5.05
CA GLY A 238 17.62 -17.64 4.52
C GLY A 238 16.97 -16.70 5.56
N PHE A 239 17.67 -16.38 6.66
CA PHE A 239 17.18 -15.38 7.61
C PHE A 239 17.41 -13.97 7.11
N ASP A 240 16.50 -13.07 7.49
CA ASP A 240 16.49 -11.67 7.10
C ASP A 240 17.11 -10.75 8.17
N VAL A 241 16.98 -11.12 9.43
CA VAL A 241 17.39 -10.27 10.56
C VAL A 241 18.17 -11.11 11.57
N VAL A 242 19.31 -10.57 11.98
CA VAL A 242 20.08 -11.08 13.13
C VAL A 242 19.63 -10.32 14.36
N TYR A 243 19.08 -11.04 15.33
CA TYR A 243 18.64 -10.49 16.60
C TYR A 243 19.64 -10.81 17.69
N LEU A 244 20.13 -9.77 18.37
CA LEU A 244 21.08 -9.91 19.46
C LEU A 244 20.40 -9.55 20.79
N PRO A 245 20.61 -10.37 21.87
CA PRO A 245 20.33 -9.94 23.22
C PRO A 245 21.10 -8.64 23.52
N PRO A 246 20.77 -7.93 24.62
CA PRO A 246 21.48 -6.71 24.96
C PRO A 246 22.99 -6.87 24.94
N ILE A 247 23.66 -5.92 24.28
CA ILE A 247 25.13 -5.93 24.07
C ILE A 247 25.84 -4.99 25.05
N HIS A 248 25.13 -4.50 26.03
CA HIS A 248 25.57 -3.48 26.98
C HIS A 248 26.27 -4.10 28.20
N PRO A 249 27.08 -3.32 28.98
CA PRO A 249 27.75 -3.80 30.16
C PRO A 249 26.79 -4.42 31.16
N ILE A 250 27.15 -5.61 31.64
CA ILE A 250 26.31 -6.42 32.53
C ILE A 250 26.57 -6.06 34.00
N GLY A 251 25.48 -5.80 34.73
CA GLY A 251 25.52 -5.42 36.13
C GLY A 251 26.20 -6.47 37.03
N THR A 252 26.82 -6.00 38.08
CA THR A 252 27.50 -6.84 39.07
C THR A 252 26.69 -7.10 40.33
N VAL A 253 25.74 -6.20 40.65
CA VAL A 253 24.86 -6.31 41.79
C VAL A 253 23.78 -7.39 41.51
N HIS A 254 23.63 -8.36 42.37
CA HIS A 254 22.74 -9.51 42.20
C HIS A 254 22.94 -10.26 40.88
N ARG A 255 24.17 -10.28 40.38
CA ARG A 255 24.52 -11.00 39.14
C ARG A 255 24.11 -12.45 39.22
N LYS A 256 23.51 -12.95 38.16
CA LYS A 256 23.11 -14.34 38.02
C LYS A 256 24.34 -15.24 37.70
N GLY A 257 24.42 -16.36 38.38
CA GLY A 257 25.36 -17.42 38.06
C GLY A 257 24.86 -18.40 37.00
N ARG A 258 25.63 -19.43 36.74
CA ARG A 258 25.28 -20.49 35.78
C ARG A 258 23.93 -21.11 36.11
N ASN A 259 23.19 -21.49 35.07
CA ASN A 259 21.85 -22.10 35.20
C ASN A 259 20.88 -21.25 36.03
N ASN A 260 20.97 -19.91 35.86
CA ASN A 260 20.13 -18.93 36.56
C ASN A 260 20.26 -19.00 38.10
N ASN A 261 21.42 -19.48 38.63
CA ASN A 261 21.67 -19.42 40.05
C ASN A 261 21.62 -17.97 40.53
N VAL A 262 21.01 -17.73 41.70
CA VAL A 262 20.91 -16.39 42.28
C VAL A 262 22.24 -15.84 42.80
N ASN A 263 23.23 -16.69 42.99
CA ASN A 263 24.57 -16.32 43.41
C ASN A 263 25.58 -16.60 42.28
N ALA A 264 26.20 -15.53 41.77
CA ALA A 264 27.29 -15.66 40.81
C ALA A 264 28.60 -16.04 41.48
N GLY A 265 29.32 -16.95 40.84
CA GLY A 265 30.72 -17.29 41.19
C GLY A 265 31.72 -16.48 40.34
N PRO A 266 33.03 -16.62 40.68
CA PRO A 266 34.07 -16.00 39.85
C PRO A 266 34.02 -16.51 38.40
N GLY A 267 34.00 -15.58 37.43
CA GLY A 267 33.94 -15.88 36.01
C GLY A 267 32.51 -16.14 35.46
N ASP A 268 31.47 -15.97 36.28
CA ASP A 268 30.10 -16.00 35.76
C ASP A 268 29.75 -14.68 35.04
N VAL A 269 29.36 -14.78 33.80
CA VAL A 269 29.12 -13.63 32.89
C VAL A 269 27.82 -12.88 33.16
N GLY A 270 26.89 -13.44 33.93
CA GLY A 270 25.62 -12.83 34.25
C GLY A 270 24.60 -12.88 33.08
N SER A 271 23.52 -12.14 33.27
CA SER A 271 22.44 -12.02 32.29
C SER A 271 22.63 -10.76 31.47
N PRO A 272 22.59 -10.81 30.12
CA PRO A 272 22.67 -9.62 29.26
C PRO A 272 21.58 -8.58 29.53
N TRP A 273 20.45 -9.04 30.04
CA TRP A 273 19.31 -8.14 30.37
C TRP A 273 19.51 -7.35 31.69
N ALA A 274 20.50 -7.71 32.50
CA ALA A 274 20.87 -6.96 33.68
C ALA A 274 21.86 -5.83 33.31
N ILE A 275 21.38 -4.82 32.62
CA ILE A 275 22.20 -3.76 32.03
C ILE A 275 22.65 -2.76 33.10
N GLY A 276 23.93 -2.37 33.01
CA GLY A 276 24.53 -1.29 33.81
C GLY A 276 25.57 -1.75 34.80
N SER A 277 26.83 -1.32 34.60
CA SER A 277 27.99 -1.53 35.46
C SER A 277 28.80 -0.25 35.55
N ALA A 278 29.99 -0.34 36.13
CA ALA A 278 30.98 0.74 36.13
C ALA A 278 31.48 1.08 34.71
N ASP A 279 31.34 0.14 33.77
CA ASP A 279 31.76 0.29 32.37
C ASP A 279 30.70 1.01 31.50
N GLY A 280 29.54 1.29 32.03
CA GLY A 280 28.46 2.02 31.34
C GLY A 280 27.10 1.35 31.41
N GLY A 281 26.15 1.91 30.65
CA GLY A 281 24.77 1.44 30.52
C GLY A 281 24.39 1.20 29.05
N HIS A 282 23.20 1.67 28.66
CA HIS A 282 22.70 1.54 27.28
C HIS A 282 23.51 2.30 26.22
N ASP A 283 24.39 3.18 26.64
CA ASP A 283 25.28 3.99 25.79
C ASP A 283 26.66 3.37 25.62
N ALA A 284 26.90 2.18 26.19
CA ALA A 284 28.19 1.49 26.12
C ALA A 284 28.03 0.04 25.65
N ILE A 285 29.13 -0.52 25.17
CA ILE A 285 29.24 -1.94 24.77
C ILE A 285 29.88 -2.72 25.88
N GLU A 286 29.44 -3.95 26.13
CA GLU A 286 30.06 -4.88 27.04
C GLU A 286 31.53 -5.14 26.59
N PRO A 287 32.54 -4.76 27.41
CA PRO A 287 33.95 -4.84 27.00
C PRO A 287 34.40 -6.21 26.53
N GLU A 288 33.83 -7.29 27.08
CA GLU A 288 34.18 -8.67 26.68
C GLU A 288 33.63 -9.03 25.27
N LEU A 289 32.69 -8.23 24.71
CA LEU A 289 32.21 -8.41 23.32
C LEU A 289 33.09 -7.70 22.29
N GLY A 290 33.86 -6.68 22.70
CA GLY A 290 34.71 -5.87 21.85
C GLY A 290 34.42 -4.36 21.95
N THR A 291 34.83 -3.65 20.93
CA THR A 291 34.66 -2.16 20.84
C THR A 291 33.46 -1.79 20.01
N LEU A 292 33.16 -0.47 19.95
CA LEU A 292 32.12 0.05 19.06
C LEU A 292 32.49 -0.17 17.58
N GLU A 293 33.78 -0.08 17.25
CA GLU A 293 34.29 -0.34 15.90
C GLU A 293 34.10 -1.82 15.50
N ASP A 294 34.27 -2.75 16.45
CA ASP A 294 33.98 -4.17 16.21
C ASP A 294 32.48 -4.42 15.98
N PHE A 295 31.63 -3.70 16.71
CA PHE A 295 30.17 -3.75 16.50
C PHE A 295 29.78 -3.16 15.15
N ASP A 296 30.33 -2.00 14.77
CA ASP A 296 30.07 -1.39 13.47
C ASP A 296 30.50 -2.31 12.33
N ALA A 297 31.65 -2.99 12.47
CA ALA A 297 32.10 -3.97 11.49
C ALA A 297 31.15 -5.19 11.41
N PHE A 298 30.63 -5.65 12.55
CA PHE A 298 29.61 -6.71 12.59
C PHE A 298 28.32 -6.27 11.87
N VAL A 299 27.81 -5.06 12.13
CA VAL A 299 26.64 -4.51 11.46
C VAL A 299 26.88 -4.39 9.95
N GLN A 300 28.03 -3.87 9.55
CA GLN A 300 28.38 -3.75 8.13
C GLN A 300 28.43 -5.13 7.45
N ARG A 301 29.06 -6.11 8.07
CA ARG A 301 29.10 -7.47 7.54
C ARG A 301 27.70 -8.09 7.41
N THR A 302 26.81 -7.82 8.37
CA THR A 302 25.41 -8.28 8.32
C THR A 302 24.70 -7.66 7.12
N HIS A 303 24.87 -6.36 6.88
CA HIS A 303 24.31 -5.65 5.74
C HIS A 303 24.87 -6.15 4.40
N ASP A 304 26.18 -6.43 4.32
CA ASP A 304 26.84 -6.97 3.11
C ASP A 304 26.25 -8.34 2.69
N LEU A 305 25.75 -9.10 3.67
CA LEU A 305 25.04 -10.37 3.44
C LEU A 305 23.54 -10.19 3.17
N GLY A 306 23.06 -8.95 3.07
CA GLY A 306 21.66 -8.63 2.80
C GLY A 306 20.73 -8.78 4.00
N MET A 307 21.27 -8.96 5.22
CA MET A 307 20.50 -9.04 6.47
C MET A 307 20.49 -7.70 7.22
N GLU A 308 19.61 -7.59 8.22
CA GLU A 308 19.53 -6.45 9.14
C GLU A 308 19.89 -6.89 10.57
N VAL A 309 20.26 -5.93 11.43
CA VAL A 309 20.51 -6.19 12.85
C VAL A 309 19.35 -5.61 13.67
N ALA A 310 18.84 -6.42 14.59
CA ALA A 310 17.94 -6.01 15.65
C ALA A 310 18.62 -6.20 17.01
N LEU A 311 18.53 -5.20 17.86
CA LEU A 311 19.02 -5.25 19.24
C LEU A 311 17.86 -5.32 20.21
N ASP A 312 17.98 -6.18 21.21
CA ASP A 312 17.08 -6.18 22.35
C ASP A 312 17.32 -4.90 23.17
N PHE A 313 16.24 -4.25 23.53
CA PHE A 313 16.27 -3.02 24.31
C PHE A 313 15.49 -3.19 25.61
N ALA A 314 16.20 -3.69 26.62
CA ALA A 314 15.62 -3.89 27.96
C ALA A 314 15.64 -2.61 28.77
N LEU A 315 14.45 -2.07 29.06
CA LEU A 315 14.27 -0.96 30.02
C LEU A 315 14.03 -1.55 31.41
N GLN A 316 14.76 -1.02 32.42
CA GLN A 316 14.63 -1.42 33.82
C GLN A 316 14.24 -0.23 34.68
#